data_7b9d29fe59e1050585afcc66a0e0212c
#
_entry.id   7b9d29fe59e1050585afcc66a0e0212c
#
_cell.length_a   1.000
_cell.length_b   1.000
_cell.length_c   1.000
_cell.angle_alpha   90.00
_cell.angle_beta   90.00
_cell.angle_gamma   90.00
#
_symmetry.space_group_name_H-M   'P 1'
#
loop_
_entity.id
_entity.type
_entity.pdbx_description
1 polymer ?
#
loop_
_entity_poly.entity_id
_entity_poly.type
_entity_poly.pdbx_seq_one_letter_code
_entity_poly.pdbx_strand_id
1 'polypeptide(L)'
;MVDQQELSSAGLKFMDFAIRFFNMAKCQYQQQNQVKANKAGFQVLFILSMPEYTQPTMSFLADEMGITKQQLTKLVNDLEAMGLVKRIHDERNRRQVYVTLTDDGRNEFEEIKQAMLECTVAGLKDFSEDELEQQRDCLERLIPLLEKFRGNC
;
A
#
# COMPACT_ATOMS: atom_id res chain seq x y z
N MET A 1 13.68 26.20 -13.86
CA MET A 1 12.27 25.92 -13.44
C MET A 1 11.65 25.07 -14.54
N VAL A 2 10.92 24.02 -14.19
CA VAL A 2 10.19 23.22 -15.18
C VAL A 2 9.04 24.07 -15.73
N ASP A 3 8.82 24.03 -17.05
CA ASP A 3 7.75 24.80 -17.71
C ASP A 3 6.38 24.22 -17.31
N GLN A 4 5.37 25.10 -17.18
CA GLN A 4 3.99 24.74 -16.83
C GLN A 4 3.37 23.78 -17.87
N GLN A 5 3.74 23.92 -19.14
CA GLN A 5 3.26 23.04 -20.21
C GLN A 5 3.86 21.64 -20.08
N GLU A 6 5.14 21.53 -19.68
CA GLU A 6 5.80 20.26 -19.43
C GLU A 6 5.20 19.54 -18.21
N LEU A 7 4.93 20.28 -17.11
CA LEU A 7 4.24 19.76 -15.94
C LEU A 7 2.84 19.22 -16.28
N SER A 8 2.09 19.97 -17.08
CA SER A 8 0.74 19.55 -17.49
C SER A 8 0.78 18.29 -18.37
N SER A 9 1.74 18.21 -19.29
CA SER A 9 1.94 17.04 -20.15
C SER A 9 2.31 15.79 -19.34
N ALA A 10 3.24 15.91 -18.41
CA ALA A 10 3.63 14.83 -17.51
C ALA A 10 2.46 14.39 -16.61
N GLY A 11 1.70 15.36 -16.08
CA GLY A 11 0.52 15.10 -15.27
C GLY A 11 -0.57 14.33 -16.01
N LEU A 12 -0.85 14.65 -17.27
CA LEU A 12 -1.81 13.92 -18.10
C LEU A 12 -1.38 12.47 -18.33
N LYS A 13 -0.10 12.22 -18.62
CA LYS A 13 0.43 10.85 -18.79
C LYS A 13 0.37 10.06 -17.48
N PHE A 14 0.70 10.68 -16.37
CA PHE A 14 0.59 10.05 -15.06
C PHE A 14 -0.87 9.71 -14.73
N MET A 15 -1.80 10.61 -15.00
CA MET A 15 -3.23 10.37 -14.78
C MET A 15 -3.76 9.22 -15.65
N ASP A 16 -3.38 9.14 -16.93
CA ASP A 16 -3.76 8.02 -17.81
C ASP A 16 -3.19 6.69 -17.27
N PHE A 17 -1.93 6.67 -16.86
CA PHE A 17 -1.32 5.51 -16.19
C PHE A 17 -2.10 5.11 -14.94
N ALA A 18 -2.38 6.05 -14.03
CA ALA A 18 -3.08 5.78 -12.77
C ALA A 18 -4.48 5.19 -13.00
N ILE A 19 -5.22 5.70 -13.97
CA ILE A 19 -6.56 5.18 -14.34
C ILE A 19 -6.46 3.75 -14.86
N ARG A 20 -5.54 3.47 -15.78
CA ARG A 20 -5.33 2.11 -16.36
C ARG A 20 -4.89 1.13 -15.29
N PHE A 21 -3.91 1.52 -14.47
CA PHE A 21 -3.41 0.72 -13.37
C PHE A 21 -4.51 0.40 -12.35
N PHE A 22 -5.31 1.40 -11.94
CA PHE A 22 -6.42 1.21 -11.02
C PHE A 22 -7.46 0.21 -11.56
N ASN A 23 -7.84 0.34 -12.84
CA ASN A 23 -8.79 -0.56 -13.47
C ASN A 23 -8.25 -2.00 -13.57
N MET A 24 -6.98 -2.16 -13.94
CA MET A 24 -6.30 -3.45 -13.98
C MET A 24 -6.23 -4.08 -12.58
N ALA A 25 -5.75 -3.34 -11.60
CA ALA A 25 -5.63 -3.81 -10.22
C ALA A 25 -6.99 -4.19 -9.61
N LYS A 26 -8.05 -3.39 -9.90
CA LYS A 26 -9.40 -3.72 -9.48
C LYS A 26 -9.87 -5.06 -10.05
N CYS A 27 -9.61 -5.34 -11.31
CA CYS A 27 -10.02 -6.59 -11.94
C CYS A 27 -9.24 -7.80 -11.39
N GLN A 28 -7.92 -7.67 -11.25
CA GLN A 28 -7.07 -8.78 -10.83
C GLN A 28 -7.15 -9.09 -9.34
N TYR A 29 -7.26 -8.09 -8.47
CA TYR A 29 -7.20 -8.28 -7.01
C TYR A 29 -8.57 -8.34 -6.31
N GLN A 30 -9.68 -8.04 -7.01
CA GLN A 30 -11.02 -8.19 -6.43
C GLN A 30 -11.52 -9.64 -6.35
N GLN A 31 -10.93 -10.57 -7.11
CA GLN A 31 -11.37 -11.98 -7.13
C GLN A 31 -10.88 -12.79 -5.92
N GLN A 32 -9.99 -12.24 -5.10
CA GLN A 32 -9.44 -12.93 -3.93
C GLN A 32 -10.26 -12.63 -2.67
N ASN A 33 -11.46 -13.23 -2.57
CA ASN A 33 -12.35 -13.13 -1.43
C ASN A 33 -11.90 -13.90 -0.16
N GLN A 34 -10.63 -14.34 -0.07
CA GLN A 34 -10.15 -15.17 1.05
C GLN A 34 -9.33 -14.41 2.09
N VAL A 35 -9.16 -13.09 1.93
CA VAL A 35 -8.36 -12.29 2.84
C VAL A 35 -9.19 -11.85 4.03
N LYS A 36 -8.77 -12.17 5.25
CA LYS A 36 -9.41 -11.74 6.51
C LYS A 36 -9.46 -10.23 6.65
N ALA A 37 -8.40 -9.53 6.18
CA ALA A 37 -8.35 -8.09 6.17
C ALA A 37 -9.07 -7.52 4.94
N ASN A 38 -9.99 -6.57 5.13
CA ASN A 38 -10.55 -5.79 4.03
C ASN A 38 -9.47 -4.89 3.39
N LYS A 39 -9.80 -4.18 2.28
CA LYS A 39 -8.85 -3.32 1.55
C LYS A 39 -8.11 -2.32 2.45
N ALA A 40 -8.80 -1.70 3.39
CA ALA A 40 -8.22 -0.73 4.31
C ALA A 40 -7.34 -1.44 5.36
N GLY A 41 -7.74 -2.62 5.82
CA GLY A 41 -6.92 -3.47 6.69
C GLY A 41 -5.63 -3.90 6.02
N PHE A 42 -5.68 -4.33 4.75
CA PHE A 42 -4.48 -4.63 3.98
C PHE A 42 -3.52 -3.44 3.90
N GLN A 43 -4.04 -2.22 3.68
CA GLN A 43 -3.19 -1.03 3.63
C GLN A 43 -2.47 -0.78 4.96
N VAL A 44 -3.11 -1.01 6.10
CA VAL A 44 -2.44 -0.95 7.41
C VAL A 44 -1.34 -1.99 7.52
N LEU A 45 -1.62 -3.26 7.18
CA LEU A 45 -0.63 -4.33 7.23
C LEU A 45 0.56 -4.03 6.31
N PHE A 46 0.30 -3.50 5.11
CA PHE A 46 1.33 -3.08 4.17
C PHE A 46 2.24 -2.01 4.75
N ILE A 47 1.69 -0.91 5.29
CA ILE A 47 2.48 0.17 5.91
C ILE A 47 3.31 -0.38 7.08
N LEU A 48 2.70 -1.22 7.94
CA LEU A 48 3.38 -1.82 9.09
C LEU A 48 4.46 -2.85 8.71
N SER A 49 4.44 -3.36 7.47
CA SER A 49 5.45 -4.29 6.95
C SER A 49 6.67 -3.58 6.35
N MET A 50 6.58 -2.28 6.10
CA MET A 50 7.68 -1.50 5.52
C MET A 50 8.80 -1.30 6.55
N PRO A 51 10.07 -1.63 6.22
CA PRO A 51 11.18 -1.56 7.16
C PRO A 51 11.50 -0.14 7.64
N GLU A 52 11.13 0.89 6.88
CA GLU A 52 11.28 2.30 7.24
C GLU A 52 10.35 2.74 8.38
N TYR A 53 9.25 2.03 8.62
CA TYR A 53 8.27 2.38 9.66
C TYR A 53 8.37 1.44 10.86
N THR A 54 9.35 1.68 11.72
CA THR A 54 9.67 0.80 12.88
C THR A 54 8.69 0.92 14.04
N GLN A 55 7.61 1.40 14.06
CA GLN A 55 6.54 1.55 15.08
C GLN A 55 5.80 2.86 14.84
N PRO A 56 5.00 2.93 13.76
CA PRO A 56 4.26 4.14 13.47
C PRO A 56 3.18 4.39 14.54
N THR A 57 2.96 5.67 14.82
CA THR A 57 1.89 6.09 15.72
C THR A 57 0.53 6.03 15.03
N MET A 58 -0.55 6.00 15.81
CA MET A 58 -1.92 6.10 15.28
C MET A 58 -2.12 7.37 14.44
N SER A 59 -1.50 8.50 14.83
CA SER A 59 -1.60 9.74 14.05
C SER A 59 -0.90 9.62 12.71
N PHE A 60 0.33 9.11 12.70
CA PHE A 60 1.10 8.88 11.49
C PHE A 60 0.34 7.97 10.50
N LEU A 61 -0.22 6.85 10.97
CA LEU A 61 -0.97 5.93 10.12
C LEU A 61 -2.23 6.59 9.51
N ALA A 62 -2.93 7.43 10.29
CA ALA A 62 -4.11 8.14 9.79
C ALA A 62 -3.73 9.13 8.68
N ASP A 63 -2.65 9.88 8.89
CA ASP A 63 -2.14 10.86 7.93
C ASP A 63 -1.64 10.17 6.65
N GLU A 64 -0.89 9.07 6.77
CA GLU A 64 -0.37 8.28 5.65
C GLU A 64 -1.48 7.65 4.80
N MET A 65 -2.56 7.21 5.45
CA MET A 65 -3.73 6.64 4.77
C MET A 65 -4.73 7.66 4.26
N GLY A 66 -4.55 8.95 4.57
CA GLY A 66 -5.51 10.00 4.21
C GLY A 66 -6.90 9.82 4.86
N ILE A 67 -6.97 9.22 6.05
CA ILE A 67 -8.23 8.96 6.77
C ILE A 67 -8.26 9.66 8.14
N THR A 68 -9.46 9.80 8.70
CA THR A 68 -9.59 10.39 10.04
C THR A 68 -9.06 9.43 11.11
N LYS A 69 -8.59 10.00 12.25
CA LYS A 69 -8.17 9.22 13.42
C LYS A 69 -9.27 8.29 13.93
N GLN A 70 -10.53 8.71 13.79
CA GLN A 70 -11.69 7.91 14.21
C GLN A 70 -11.86 6.67 13.30
N GLN A 71 -11.73 6.86 11.97
CA GLN A 71 -11.77 5.75 11.01
C GLN A 71 -10.63 4.78 11.24
N LEU A 72 -9.39 5.31 11.45
CA LEU A 72 -8.25 4.45 11.77
C LEU A 72 -8.45 3.68 13.08
N THR A 73 -8.99 4.34 14.12
CA THR A 73 -9.23 3.68 15.42
C THR A 73 -10.15 2.47 15.26
N LYS A 74 -11.24 2.61 14.49
CA LYS A 74 -12.14 1.50 14.19
C LYS A 74 -11.42 0.38 13.44
N LEU A 75 -10.67 0.74 12.40
CA LEU A 75 -9.93 -0.21 11.58
C LEU A 75 -8.88 -1.00 12.39
N VAL A 76 -8.11 -0.32 13.23
CA VAL A 76 -7.12 -0.95 14.10
C VAL A 76 -7.79 -1.82 15.18
N ASN A 77 -8.97 -1.43 15.70
CA ASN A 77 -9.75 -2.28 16.61
C ASN A 77 -10.15 -3.61 15.93
N ASP A 78 -10.63 -3.53 14.68
CA ASP A 78 -11.02 -4.71 13.92
C ASP A 78 -9.81 -5.63 13.67
N LEU A 79 -8.66 -5.07 13.27
CA LEU A 79 -7.42 -5.82 13.05
C LEU A 79 -6.85 -6.42 14.35
N GLU A 80 -6.97 -5.72 15.47
CA GLU A 80 -6.54 -6.20 16.79
C GLU A 80 -7.45 -7.34 17.28
N ALA A 81 -8.76 -7.23 17.04
CA ALA A 81 -9.72 -8.31 17.33
C ALA A 81 -9.45 -9.58 16.47
N MET A 82 -8.91 -9.42 15.25
CA MET A 82 -8.46 -10.52 14.41
C MET A 82 -7.07 -11.07 14.83
N GLY A 83 -6.40 -10.43 15.77
CA GLY A 83 -5.06 -10.80 16.21
C GLY A 83 -3.92 -10.41 15.27
N LEU A 84 -4.18 -9.58 14.26
CA LEU A 84 -3.21 -9.23 13.22
C LEU A 84 -2.28 -8.08 13.60
N VAL A 85 -2.73 -7.19 14.47
CA VAL A 85 -1.94 -6.06 14.99
C VAL A 85 -2.07 -5.99 16.50
N LYS A 86 -1.17 -5.27 17.14
CA LYS A 86 -1.25 -4.90 18.56
C LYS A 86 -0.85 -3.46 18.79
N ARG A 87 -1.46 -2.83 19.78
CA ARG A 87 -1.08 -1.51 20.27
C ARG A 87 0.02 -1.61 21.33
N ILE A 88 0.96 -0.69 21.24
CA ILE A 88 2.03 -0.53 22.24
C ILE A 88 1.92 0.89 22.80
N HIS A 89 1.73 1.01 24.10
CA HIS A 89 1.73 2.30 24.77
C HIS A 89 3.16 2.70 25.09
N ASP A 90 3.51 3.97 24.82
CA ASP A 90 4.80 4.51 25.20
C ASP A 90 4.86 4.64 26.73
N GLU A 91 5.92 4.12 27.35
CA GLU A 91 6.10 4.17 28.81
C GLU A 91 6.33 5.59 29.34
N ARG A 92 6.95 6.45 28.51
CA ARG A 92 7.28 7.84 28.86
C ARG A 92 6.18 8.83 28.49
N ASN A 93 5.43 8.51 27.41
CA ASN A 93 4.34 9.35 26.93
C ASN A 93 3.06 8.51 26.71
N ARG A 94 2.28 8.32 27.76
CA ARG A 94 1.03 7.53 27.75
C ARG A 94 -0.01 7.99 26.71
N ARG A 95 0.14 9.18 26.12
CA ARG A 95 -0.73 9.67 25.04
C ARG A 95 -0.31 9.15 23.67
N GLN A 96 0.90 8.58 23.58
CA GLN A 96 1.43 8.05 22.32
C GLN A 96 1.18 6.55 22.25
N VAL A 97 0.48 6.14 21.22
CA VAL A 97 0.15 4.73 20.95
C VAL A 97 0.76 4.37 19.60
N TYR A 98 1.61 3.37 19.61
CA TYR A 98 2.18 2.76 18.41
C TYR A 98 1.36 1.54 18.00
N VAL A 99 1.44 1.18 16.72
CA VAL A 99 0.83 -0.04 16.19
C VAL A 99 1.93 -0.89 15.57
N THR A 100 1.86 -2.19 15.78
CA THR A 100 2.80 -3.14 15.18
C THR A 100 2.09 -4.42 14.75
N LEU A 101 2.66 -5.11 13.77
CA LEU A 101 2.19 -6.45 13.37
C LEU A 101 2.45 -7.46 14.49
N THR A 102 1.54 -8.40 14.64
CA THR A 102 1.78 -9.67 15.33
C THR A 102 2.45 -10.66 14.38
N ASP A 103 2.83 -11.84 14.85
CA ASP A 103 3.32 -12.91 13.99
C ASP A 103 2.22 -13.38 13.02
N ASP A 104 0.98 -13.48 13.48
CA ASP A 104 -0.17 -13.79 12.64
C ASP A 104 -0.43 -12.69 11.60
N GLY A 105 -0.26 -11.42 11.96
CA GLY A 105 -0.36 -10.30 11.03
C GLY A 105 0.72 -10.32 9.95
N ARG A 106 1.94 -10.72 10.29
CA ARG A 106 3.01 -10.92 9.31
C ARG A 106 2.69 -12.06 8.35
N ASN A 107 2.25 -13.19 8.88
CA ASN A 107 1.86 -14.35 8.07
C ASN A 107 0.71 -14.02 7.12
N GLU A 108 -0.36 -13.38 7.62
CA GLU A 108 -1.50 -12.93 6.81
C GLU A 108 -1.04 -11.99 5.68
N PHE A 109 -0.14 -11.05 5.99
CA PHE A 109 0.39 -10.12 4.97
C PHE A 109 1.18 -10.89 3.88
N GLU A 110 2.04 -11.85 4.24
CA GLU A 110 2.80 -12.64 3.26
C GLU A 110 1.88 -13.54 2.42
N GLU A 111 0.82 -14.11 3.00
CA GLU A 111 -0.20 -14.86 2.24
C GLU A 111 -0.89 -13.98 1.19
N ILE A 112 -1.30 -12.76 1.58
CA ILE A 112 -1.90 -11.79 0.66
C ILE A 112 -0.92 -11.41 -0.45
N LYS A 113 0.32 -11.11 -0.09
CA LYS A 113 1.38 -10.73 -1.02
C LYS A 113 1.67 -11.86 -2.03
N GLN A 114 1.74 -13.12 -1.56
CA GLN A 114 1.92 -14.27 -2.41
C GLN A 114 0.77 -14.43 -3.42
N ALA A 115 -0.46 -14.30 -2.94
CA ALA A 115 -1.64 -14.38 -3.78
C ALA A 115 -1.71 -13.24 -4.82
N MET A 116 -1.30 -12.03 -4.46
CA MET A 116 -1.16 -10.90 -5.40
C MET A 116 -0.07 -11.18 -6.45
N LEU A 117 1.07 -11.78 -6.03
CA LEU A 117 2.13 -12.16 -6.95
C LEU A 117 1.65 -13.19 -7.98
N GLU A 118 0.93 -14.22 -7.55
CA GLU A 118 0.39 -15.25 -8.44
C GLU A 118 -0.56 -14.66 -9.49
N CYS A 119 -1.46 -13.74 -9.08
CA CYS A 119 -2.32 -13.03 -10.02
C CYS A 119 -1.53 -12.16 -11.00
N THR A 120 -0.49 -11.48 -10.52
CA THR A 120 0.37 -10.65 -11.36
C THR A 120 1.11 -11.51 -12.38
N VAL A 121 1.73 -12.60 -11.95
CA VAL A 121 2.43 -13.56 -12.83
C VAL A 121 1.47 -14.14 -13.88
N ALA A 122 0.24 -14.46 -13.47
CA ALA A 122 -0.76 -14.95 -14.41
C ALA A 122 -1.11 -13.90 -15.48
N GLY A 123 -1.13 -12.63 -15.14
CA GLY A 123 -1.36 -11.52 -16.09
C GLY A 123 -0.20 -11.26 -17.04
N LEU A 124 1.01 -11.72 -16.71
CA LEU A 124 2.21 -11.56 -17.53
C LEU A 124 2.49 -12.73 -18.48
N LYS A 125 1.66 -13.77 -18.51
CA LYS A 125 1.91 -15.01 -19.26
C LYS A 125 2.09 -14.82 -20.78
N ASP A 126 1.44 -13.80 -21.33
CA ASP A 126 1.47 -13.54 -22.78
C ASP A 126 2.56 -12.51 -23.15
N PHE A 127 3.37 -12.05 -22.20
CA PHE A 127 4.47 -11.14 -22.45
C PHE A 127 5.68 -11.89 -23.02
N SER A 128 6.31 -11.30 -24.04
CA SER A 128 7.63 -11.75 -24.52
C SER A 128 8.73 -11.40 -23.52
N GLU A 129 9.92 -12.01 -23.66
CA GLU A 129 11.08 -11.68 -22.82
C GLU A 129 11.45 -10.19 -22.91
N ASP A 130 11.42 -9.61 -24.11
CA ASP A 130 11.69 -8.19 -24.33
C ASP A 130 10.68 -7.29 -23.63
N GLU A 131 9.38 -7.65 -23.65
CA GLU A 131 8.33 -6.89 -22.96
C GLU A 131 8.46 -6.98 -21.44
N LEU A 132 8.86 -8.14 -20.89
CA LEU A 132 9.12 -8.30 -19.46
C LEU A 132 10.34 -7.47 -19.02
N GLU A 133 11.39 -7.41 -19.85
CA GLU A 133 12.57 -6.58 -19.57
C GLU A 133 12.19 -5.08 -19.60
N GLN A 134 11.49 -4.63 -20.63
CA GLN A 134 11.00 -3.24 -20.74
C GLN A 134 10.11 -2.86 -19.56
N GLN A 135 9.18 -3.74 -19.16
CA GLN A 135 8.32 -3.51 -18.02
C GLN A 135 9.11 -3.33 -16.74
N ARG A 136 10.08 -4.21 -16.48
CA ARG A 136 10.96 -4.14 -15.29
C ARG A 136 11.71 -2.83 -15.24
N ASP A 137 12.39 -2.45 -16.35
CA ASP A 137 13.12 -1.20 -16.44
C ASP A 137 12.24 0.03 -16.20
N CYS A 138 11.02 0.02 -16.77
CA CYS A 138 10.07 1.10 -16.55
C CYS A 138 9.65 1.22 -15.08
N LEU A 139 9.38 0.08 -14.40
CA LEU A 139 8.98 0.08 -13.00
C LEU A 139 10.12 0.48 -12.07
N GLU A 140 11.34 0.00 -12.31
CA GLU A 140 12.53 0.38 -11.52
C GLU A 140 12.81 1.89 -11.57
N ARG A 141 12.48 2.54 -12.69
CA ARG A 141 12.59 4.00 -12.84
C ARG A 141 11.40 4.75 -12.26
N LEU A 142 10.19 4.18 -12.35
CA LEU A 142 8.97 4.82 -11.89
C LEU A 142 8.81 4.81 -10.37
N ILE A 143 9.10 3.67 -9.72
CA ILE A 143 8.88 3.48 -8.28
C ILE A 143 9.54 4.58 -7.43
N PRO A 144 10.84 4.92 -7.61
CA PRO A 144 11.47 5.99 -6.84
C PRO A 144 10.88 7.39 -7.12
N LEU A 145 10.26 7.59 -8.30
CA LEU A 145 9.61 8.86 -8.62
C LEU A 145 8.24 8.98 -7.94
N LEU A 146 7.54 7.87 -7.70
CA LEU A 146 6.29 7.86 -6.96
C LEU A 146 6.49 8.32 -5.50
N GLU A 147 7.62 7.97 -4.88
CA GLU A 147 7.97 8.43 -3.52
C GLU A 147 8.11 9.96 -3.42
N LYS A 148 8.46 10.62 -4.53
CA LYS A 148 8.54 12.09 -4.63
C LYS A 148 7.20 12.73 -5.00
N PHE A 149 6.25 11.93 -5.46
CA PHE A 149 4.94 12.42 -5.86
C PHE A 149 4.12 12.74 -4.61
N ARG A 150 4.03 14.04 -4.30
CA ARG A 150 3.19 14.55 -3.22
C ARG A 150 1.94 15.17 -3.87
N GLY A 151 0.87 14.40 -3.95
CA GLY A 151 -0.43 14.95 -4.26
C GLY A 151 -0.86 15.88 -3.12
N ASN A 152 -1.38 17.05 -3.44
CA ASN A 152 -2.13 17.85 -2.47
C ASN A 152 -3.49 17.14 -2.27
N CYS A 153 -3.55 16.23 -1.30
CA CYS A 153 -4.79 15.68 -0.79
C CYS A 153 -5.25 16.48 0.41
#